data_f28eb16fb35e4a0af1fcc255941a0dff
#
_entry.id   f28eb16fb35e4a0af1fcc255941a0dff
#
_cell.length_a   1.000
_cell.length_b   1.000
_cell.length_c   1.000
_cell.angle_alpha   90.00
_cell.angle_beta   90.00
_cell.angle_gamma   90.00
#
_symmetry.space_group_name_H-M   'P 1'
#
loop_
_entity.id
_entity.type
_entity.pdbx_description
1 polymer ?
#
loop_
_entity_poly.entity_id
_entity_poly.type
_entity_poly.pdbx_seq_one_letter_code
_entity_poly.pdbx_strand_id
1 'polypeptide(L)'
;MRMLRIFAVVLLLAGASERLRADDAPSPEALQAATDLFAILSPDMTNQLVGQMTSAFWPAIEQKAHADNVDDATIAELRKEFERIQVAFVSDAVKGAPPIYAHHFTVAELSDLTAFYRSPTGAKALHELPQVMGEFAAQMVPRLQDVQRQTNEGFNKILKEHGYIK
;
A
#
# COMPACT_ATOMS: atom_id res chain seq x y z
N MET A 1 -49.91 -12.22 -17.60
CA MET A 1 -48.82 -12.79 -18.41
C MET A 1 -47.83 -11.70 -18.89
N ARG A 2 -47.29 -10.89 -17.99
CA ARG A 2 -46.33 -9.78 -18.32
C ARG A 2 -45.12 -9.71 -17.37
N MET A 3 -44.90 -10.71 -16.49
CA MET A 3 -43.81 -10.74 -15.51
C MET A 3 -42.68 -11.73 -15.83
N LEU A 4 -42.66 -12.35 -17.03
CA LEU A 4 -41.66 -13.39 -17.36
C LEU A 4 -40.62 -12.93 -18.39
N ARG A 5 -40.50 -11.62 -18.67
CA ARG A 5 -39.52 -11.09 -19.65
C ARG A 5 -38.35 -10.27 -19.05
N ILE A 6 -38.32 -10.07 -17.74
CA ILE A 6 -37.26 -9.27 -17.08
C ILE A 6 -36.16 -10.17 -16.52
N PHE A 7 -36.39 -11.50 -16.38
CA PHE A 7 -35.38 -12.42 -15.85
C PHE A 7 -34.38 -12.95 -16.88
N ALA A 8 -34.60 -12.72 -18.18
CA ALA A 8 -33.75 -13.25 -19.24
C ALA A 8 -32.59 -12.34 -19.64
N VAL A 9 -32.55 -11.08 -19.19
CA VAL A 9 -31.47 -10.12 -19.56
C VAL A 9 -30.31 -10.09 -18.56
N VAL A 10 -30.52 -10.56 -17.32
CA VAL A 10 -29.45 -10.60 -16.29
C VAL A 10 -28.52 -11.81 -16.44
N LEU A 11 -28.94 -12.85 -17.15
CA LEU A 11 -28.14 -14.08 -17.31
C LEU A 11 -27.15 -14.03 -18.49
N LEU A 12 -27.18 -12.99 -19.32
CA LEU A 12 -26.26 -12.82 -20.47
C LEU A 12 -25.05 -11.92 -20.19
N LEU A 13 -25.03 -11.25 -19.03
CA LEU A 13 -23.84 -10.47 -18.57
C LEU A 13 -22.90 -11.29 -17.65
N ALA A 14 -23.32 -12.45 -17.18
CA ALA A 14 -22.48 -13.34 -16.38
C ALA A 14 -21.53 -14.22 -17.21
N GLY A 15 -21.69 -14.24 -18.54
CA GLY A 15 -20.90 -15.10 -19.45
C GLY A 15 -19.61 -14.50 -20.02
N ALA A 16 -19.33 -13.21 -19.71
CA ALA A 16 -18.12 -12.54 -20.25
C ALA A 16 -16.98 -12.40 -19.22
N SER A 17 -17.19 -12.79 -17.97
CA SER A 17 -16.21 -12.65 -16.89
C SER A 17 -15.41 -13.91 -16.59
N GLU A 18 -15.65 -15.02 -17.27
CA GLU A 18 -14.97 -16.31 -17.00
C GLU A 18 -13.82 -16.66 -17.95
N ARG A 19 -13.02 -15.67 -18.34
CA ARG A 19 -11.77 -15.95 -19.07
C ARG A 19 -10.55 -15.22 -18.50
N LEU A 20 -10.50 -14.99 -17.21
CA LEU A 20 -9.25 -14.76 -16.52
C LEU A 20 -8.80 -16.09 -15.90
N ARG A 21 -8.28 -16.97 -16.75
CA ARG A 21 -7.57 -18.17 -16.30
C ARG A 21 -6.28 -17.75 -15.62
N ALA A 22 -6.14 -18.18 -14.38
CA ALA A 22 -5.02 -17.94 -13.47
C ALA A 22 -3.72 -18.68 -13.85
N ASP A 23 -3.38 -18.81 -15.15
CA ASP A 23 -2.23 -19.61 -15.56
C ASP A 23 -1.47 -19.11 -16.80
N ASP A 24 -1.80 -17.94 -17.34
CA ASP A 24 -1.03 -17.39 -18.47
C ASP A 24 -0.04 -16.32 -17.97
N ALA A 25 1.25 -16.56 -18.17
CA ALA A 25 2.29 -15.57 -17.98
C ALA A 25 1.92 -14.28 -18.73
N PRO A 26 2.17 -13.07 -18.14
CA PRO A 26 1.86 -11.81 -18.81
C PRO A 26 2.49 -11.75 -20.20
N SER A 27 1.77 -11.15 -21.15
CA SER A 27 2.35 -10.98 -22.49
C SER A 27 3.61 -10.11 -22.45
N PRO A 28 4.56 -10.27 -23.37
CA PRO A 28 5.74 -9.41 -23.43
C PRO A 28 5.38 -7.92 -23.50
N GLU A 29 4.30 -7.58 -24.22
CA GLU A 29 3.81 -6.21 -24.37
C GLU A 29 3.26 -5.66 -23.04
N ALA A 30 2.51 -6.47 -22.28
CA ALA A 30 2.00 -6.09 -20.97
C ALA A 30 3.15 -5.92 -19.96
N LEU A 31 4.15 -6.80 -20.01
CA LEU A 31 5.34 -6.68 -19.16
C LEU A 31 6.14 -5.42 -19.49
N GLN A 32 6.29 -5.07 -20.77
CA GLN A 32 6.95 -3.84 -21.18
C GLN A 32 6.18 -2.61 -20.71
N ALA A 33 4.85 -2.57 -20.93
CA ALA A 33 4.01 -1.45 -20.48
C ALA A 33 4.03 -1.27 -18.94
N ALA A 34 4.05 -2.37 -18.19
CA ALA A 34 4.21 -2.33 -16.74
C ALA A 34 5.62 -1.82 -16.33
N THR A 35 6.66 -2.24 -17.03
CA THR A 35 8.03 -1.75 -16.80
C THR A 35 8.13 -0.25 -17.05
N ASP A 36 7.51 0.26 -18.12
CA ASP A 36 7.47 1.69 -18.42
C ASP A 36 6.73 2.51 -17.36
N LEU A 37 5.64 1.97 -16.80
CA LEU A 37 4.94 2.54 -15.66
C LEU A 37 5.84 2.59 -14.42
N PHE A 38 6.52 1.49 -14.10
CA PHE A 38 7.40 1.41 -12.94
C PHE A 38 8.66 2.26 -13.06
N ALA A 39 9.11 2.59 -14.26
CA ALA A 39 10.18 3.57 -14.45
C ALA A 39 9.81 4.96 -13.88
N ILE A 40 8.51 5.28 -13.83
CA ILE A 40 8.02 6.54 -13.26
C ILE A 40 7.77 6.39 -11.74
N LEU A 41 7.16 5.29 -11.31
CA LEU A 41 6.72 5.09 -9.93
C LEU A 41 7.87 4.74 -8.97
N SER A 42 8.87 3.99 -9.45
CA SER A 42 9.90 3.39 -8.61
C SER A 42 10.72 4.36 -7.76
N PRO A 43 11.14 5.54 -8.25
CA PRO A 43 11.92 6.46 -7.43
C PRO A 43 11.17 6.93 -6.19
N ASP A 44 9.92 7.38 -6.36
CA ASP A 44 9.10 7.89 -5.25
C ASP A 44 8.68 6.77 -4.30
N MET A 45 8.30 5.60 -4.84
CA MET A 45 7.99 4.41 -4.04
C MET A 45 9.20 3.99 -3.19
N THR A 46 10.39 3.94 -3.77
CA THR A 46 11.60 3.55 -3.05
C THR A 46 11.90 4.54 -1.93
N ASN A 47 11.91 5.84 -2.21
CA ASN A 47 12.18 6.88 -1.22
C ASN A 47 11.15 6.84 -0.08
N GLN A 48 9.88 6.68 -0.40
CA GLN A 48 8.80 6.61 0.57
C GLN A 48 8.92 5.39 1.49
N LEU A 49 9.13 4.20 0.93
CA LEU A 49 9.25 2.96 1.71
C LEU A 49 10.50 2.97 2.59
N VAL A 50 11.64 3.43 2.06
CA VAL A 50 12.88 3.59 2.84
C VAL A 50 12.67 4.59 3.98
N GLY A 51 12.02 5.73 3.71
CA GLY A 51 11.68 6.72 4.74
C GLY A 51 10.80 6.15 5.85
N GLN A 52 9.76 5.39 5.51
CA GLN A 52 8.89 4.73 6.48
C GLN A 52 9.66 3.69 7.31
N MET A 53 10.47 2.84 6.68
CA MET A 53 11.29 1.85 7.38
C MET A 53 12.31 2.50 8.30
N THR A 54 12.98 3.55 7.84
CA THR A 54 13.93 4.32 8.66
C THR A 54 13.23 4.93 9.87
N SER A 55 12.08 5.58 9.68
CA SER A 55 11.31 6.17 10.78
C SER A 55 10.81 5.15 11.79
N ALA A 56 10.48 3.95 11.33
CA ALA A 56 9.97 2.88 12.20
C ALA A 56 11.07 2.18 13.01
N PHE A 57 12.23 1.94 12.43
CA PHE A 57 13.25 1.07 13.03
C PHE A 57 14.48 1.83 13.56
N TRP A 58 14.88 2.92 12.91
CA TRP A 58 16.11 3.63 13.29
C TRP A 58 16.13 4.14 14.73
N PRO A 59 15.06 4.73 15.30
CA PRO A 59 15.09 5.26 16.66
C PRO A 59 15.48 4.23 17.72
N ALA A 60 15.05 2.98 17.57
CA ALA A 60 15.40 1.91 18.49
C ALA A 60 16.87 1.49 18.37
N ILE A 61 17.41 1.49 17.15
CA ILE A 61 18.82 1.19 16.87
C ILE A 61 19.71 2.28 17.46
N GLU A 62 19.37 3.54 17.22
CA GLU A 62 20.09 4.72 17.71
C GLU A 62 20.09 4.78 19.24
N GLN A 63 18.92 4.57 19.88
CA GLN A 63 18.81 4.50 21.33
C GLN A 63 19.71 3.40 21.92
N LYS A 64 19.74 2.22 21.30
CA LYS A 64 20.61 1.13 21.74
C LYS A 64 22.08 1.48 21.57
N ALA A 65 22.49 2.07 20.44
CA ALA A 65 23.87 2.48 20.20
C ALA A 65 24.35 3.49 21.25
N HIS A 66 23.53 4.50 21.60
CA HIS A 66 23.84 5.43 22.67
C HIS A 66 23.95 4.75 24.06
N ALA A 67 23.07 3.79 24.35
CA ALA A 67 23.15 3.01 25.59
C ALA A 67 24.43 2.15 25.69
N ASP A 68 24.94 1.71 24.55
CA ASP A 68 26.20 0.96 24.44
C ASP A 68 27.43 1.88 24.36
N ASN A 69 27.28 3.22 24.56
CA ASN A 69 28.32 4.26 24.50
C ASN A 69 29.03 4.36 23.13
N VAL A 70 28.32 4.08 22.04
CA VAL A 70 28.82 4.31 20.67
C VAL A 70 28.84 5.81 20.41
N ASP A 71 29.93 6.33 19.85
CA ASP A 71 30.05 7.76 19.53
C ASP A 71 29.18 8.16 18.33
N ASP A 72 28.85 9.46 18.27
CA ASP A 72 27.92 10.01 17.26
C ASP A 72 28.44 9.83 15.81
N ALA A 73 29.75 9.85 15.59
CA ALA A 73 30.33 9.65 14.28
C ALA A 73 30.10 8.22 13.79
N THR A 74 30.32 7.24 14.67
CA THR A 74 30.03 5.83 14.40
C THR A 74 28.53 5.60 14.21
N ILE A 75 27.65 6.24 15.01
CA ILE A 75 26.19 6.17 14.83
C ILE A 75 25.77 6.71 13.45
N ALA A 76 26.40 7.78 12.98
CA ALA A 76 26.13 8.31 11.64
C ALA A 76 26.56 7.35 10.52
N GLU A 77 27.64 6.59 10.71
CA GLU A 77 28.07 5.54 9.77
C GLU A 77 27.08 4.35 9.78
N LEU A 78 26.64 3.92 10.96
CA LEU A 78 25.62 2.87 11.10
C LEU A 78 24.33 3.26 10.38
N ARG A 79 23.91 4.53 10.49
CA ARG A 79 22.73 5.03 9.80
C ARG A 79 22.86 4.97 8.28
N LYS A 80 23.99 5.41 7.74
CA LYS A 80 24.27 5.32 6.30
C LYS A 80 24.21 3.89 5.79
N GLU A 81 24.80 2.96 6.53
CA GLU A 81 24.80 1.54 6.16
C GLU A 81 23.38 0.95 6.26
N PHE A 82 22.64 1.30 7.30
CA PHE A 82 21.23 0.92 7.45
C PHE A 82 20.41 1.40 6.24
N GLU A 83 20.50 2.69 5.89
CA GLU A 83 19.78 3.28 4.75
C GLU A 83 20.19 2.61 3.43
N ARG A 84 21.50 2.35 3.22
CA ARG A 84 21.99 1.64 2.04
C ARG A 84 21.36 0.25 1.88
N ILE A 85 21.28 -0.51 2.97
CA ILE A 85 20.66 -1.85 2.99
C ILE A 85 19.16 -1.74 2.66
N GLN A 86 18.46 -0.77 3.26
CA GLN A 86 17.03 -0.55 3.00
C GLN A 86 16.79 -0.17 1.53
N VAL A 87 17.58 0.73 0.97
CA VAL A 87 17.48 1.12 -0.45
C VAL A 87 17.68 -0.11 -1.36
N ALA A 88 18.69 -0.92 -1.11
CA ALA A 88 18.96 -2.13 -1.90
C ALA A 88 17.77 -3.10 -1.84
N PHE A 89 17.25 -3.38 -0.64
CA PHE A 89 16.11 -4.27 -0.42
C PHE A 89 14.84 -3.77 -1.12
N VAL A 90 14.48 -2.50 -0.91
CA VAL A 90 13.27 -1.92 -1.50
C VAL A 90 13.39 -1.84 -3.02
N SER A 91 14.54 -1.41 -3.55
CA SER A 91 14.77 -1.36 -5.00
C SER A 91 14.64 -2.73 -5.65
N ASP A 92 15.11 -3.78 -5.01
CA ASP A 92 14.98 -5.15 -5.52
C ASP A 92 13.52 -5.62 -5.48
N ALA A 93 12.80 -5.35 -4.38
CA ALA A 93 11.38 -5.65 -4.27
C ALA A 93 10.54 -4.93 -5.35
N VAL A 94 10.81 -3.63 -5.59
CA VAL A 94 10.11 -2.83 -6.60
C VAL A 94 10.36 -3.34 -8.02
N LYS A 95 11.56 -3.87 -8.33
CA LYS A 95 11.85 -4.52 -9.62
C LYS A 95 10.96 -5.76 -9.88
N GLY A 96 10.49 -6.41 -8.84
CA GLY A 96 9.57 -7.55 -8.94
C GLY A 96 8.11 -7.17 -9.21
N ALA A 97 7.75 -5.89 -9.14
CA ALA A 97 6.37 -5.44 -9.28
C ALA A 97 5.82 -5.43 -10.73
N PRO A 98 6.58 -5.10 -11.80
CA PRO A 98 6.05 -5.07 -13.15
C PRO A 98 5.33 -6.34 -13.60
N PRO A 99 5.83 -7.58 -13.35
CA PRO A 99 5.10 -8.79 -13.69
C PRO A 99 3.74 -8.90 -13.00
N ILE A 100 3.62 -8.44 -11.76
CA ILE A 100 2.37 -8.45 -11.00
C ILE A 100 1.36 -7.51 -11.68
N TYR A 101 1.78 -6.30 -12.03
CA TYR A 101 0.92 -5.34 -12.75
C TYR A 101 0.51 -5.85 -14.13
N ALA A 102 1.46 -6.41 -14.88
CA ALA A 102 1.19 -6.99 -16.20
C ALA A 102 0.22 -8.16 -16.16
N HIS A 103 0.08 -8.84 -15.00
CA HIS A 103 -0.92 -9.88 -14.80
C HIS A 103 -2.32 -9.31 -14.51
N HIS A 104 -2.42 -8.16 -13.86
CA HIS A 104 -3.70 -7.57 -13.41
C HIS A 104 -4.26 -6.52 -14.36
N PHE A 105 -3.44 -5.90 -15.18
CA PHE A 105 -3.82 -4.81 -16.07
C PHE A 105 -3.53 -5.13 -17.53
N THR A 106 -4.40 -4.69 -18.42
CA THR A 106 -4.18 -4.73 -19.86
C THR A 106 -3.11 -3.71 -20.28
N VAL A 107 -2.54 -3.90 -21.49
CA VAL A 107 -1.57 -2.94 -22.06
C VAL A 107 -2.17 -1.52 -22.16
N ALA A 108 -3.45 -1.40 -22.53
CA ALA A 108 -4.13 -0.12 -22.63
C ALA A 108 -4.23 0.58 -21.26
N GLU A 109 -4.65 -0.15 -20.22
CA GLU A 109 -4.75 0.39 -18.85
C GLU A 109 -3.38 0.79 -18.29
N LEU A 110 -2.34 0.00 -18.55
CA LEU A 110 -0.96 0.35 -18.14
C LEU A 110 -0.46 1.61 -18.86
N SER A 111 -0.82 1.75 -20.14
CA SER A 111 -0.51 2.96 -20.93
C SER A 111 -1.24 4.19 -20.39
N ASP A 112 -2.53 4.05 -20.03
CA ASP A 112 -3.33 5.14 -19.45
C ASP A 112 -2.81 5.56 -18.08
N LEU A 113 -2.44 4.60 -17.22
CA LEU A 113 -1.77 4.87 -15.93
C LEU A 113 -0.44 5.61 -16.14
N THR A 114 0.36 5.15 -17.10
CA THR A 114 1.63 5.80 -17.46
C THR A 114 1.42 7.24 -17.91
N ALA A 115 0.44 7.49 -18.79
CA ALA A 115 0.08 8.82 -19.24
C ALA A 115 -0.42 9.71 -18.09
N PHE A 116 -1.24 9.15 -17.20
CA PHE A 116 -1.71 9.85 -16.00
C PHE A 116 -0.55 10.28 -15.11
N TYR A 117 0.34 9.38 -14.72
CA TYR A 117 1.46 9.72 -13.83
C TYR A 117 2.51 10.63 -14.46
N ARG A 118 2.59 10.70 -15.80
CA ARG A 118 3.38 11.70 -16.53
C ARG A 118 2.73 13.07 -16.56
N SER A 119 1.43 13.18 -16.32
CA SER A 119 0.75 14.47 -16.28
C SER A 119 1.13 15.27 -15.02
N PRO A 120 1.03 16.62 -15.03
CA PRO A 120 1.31 17.43 -13.84
C PRO A 120 0.48 17.04 -12.62
N THR A 121 -0.79 16.69 -12.83
CA THR A 121 -1.69 16.25 -11.76
C THR A 121 -1.30 14.88 -11.24
N GLY A 122 -0.97 13.93 -12.11
CA GLY A 122 -0.55 12.58 -11.72
C GLY A 122 0.78 12.59 -10.97
N ALA A 123 1.76 13.36 -11.44
CA ALA A 123 3.04 13.54 -10.74
C ALA A 123 2.82 14.16 -9.35
N LYS A 124 1.97 15.19 -9.24
CA LYS A 124 1.60 15.77 -7.96
C LYS A 124 0.90 14.76 -7.05
N ALA A 125 -0.05 13.98 -7.59
CA ALA A 125 -0.75 12.97 -6.83
C ALA A 125 0.21 11.91 -6.26
N LEU A 126 1.17 11.43 -7.07
CA LEU A 126 2.18 10.47 -6.62
C LEU A 126 2.99 10.99 -5.42
N HIS A 127 3.32 12.27 -5.43
CA HIS A 127 4.12 12.91 -4.39
C HIS A 127 3.30 13.26 -3.13
N GLU A 128 2.08 13.77 -3.29
CA GLU A 128 1.27 14.32 -2.20
C GLU A 128 0.37 13.27 -1.51
N LEU A 129 -0.10 12.24 -2.23
CA LEU A 129 -1.02 11.25 -1.66
C LEU A 129 -0.49 10.58 -0.38
N PRO A 130 0.80 10.23 -0.24
CA PRO A 130 1.32 9.67 1.00
C PRO A 130 1.16 10.61 2.20
N GLN A 131 1.41 11.90 2.02
CA GLN A 131 1.23 12.91 3.06
C GLN A 131 -0.25 13.07 3.41
N VAL A 132 -1.12 13.18 2.41
CA VAL A 132 -2.59 13.25 2.61
C VAL A 132 -3.09 12.04 3.41
N MET A 133 -2.62 10.83 3.08
CA MET A 133 -2.97 9.62 3.82
C MET A 133 -2.43 9.64 5.24
N GLY A 134 -1.22 10.17 5.46
CA GLY A 134 -0.65 10.36 6.79
C GLY A 134 -1.47 11.33 7.64
N GLU A 135 -1.87 12.46 7.09
CA GLU A 135 -2.74 13.45 7.77
C GLU A 135 -4.12 12.85 8.10
N PHE A 136 -4.70 12.10 7.15
CA PHE A 136 -5.95 11.38 7.39
C PHE A 136 -5.82 10.36 8.53
N ALA A 137 -4.75 9.55 8.52
CA ALA A 137 -4.49 8.59 9.59
C ALA A 137 -4.32 9.29 10.95
N ALA A 138 -3.60 10.42 11.01
CA ALA A 138 -3.43 11.21 12.24
C ALA A 138 -4.76 11.71 12.79
N GLN A 139 -5.70 12.13 11.93
CA GLN A 139 -7.05 12.52 12.33
C GLN A 139 -7.91 11.35 12.84
N MET A 140 -7.59 10.13 12.44
CA MET A 140 -8.33 8.94 12.90
C MET A 140 -7.94 8.51 14.31
N VAL A 141 -6.72 8.80 14.77
CA VAL A 141 -6.21 8.34 16.08
C VAL A 141 -7.12 8.74 17.25
N PRO A 142 -7.57 10.02 17.43
CA PRO A 142 -8.48 10.38 18.51
C PRO A 142 -9.81 9.62 18.42
N ARG A 143 -10.33 9.41 17.20
CA ARG A 143 -11.58 8.68 16.97
C ARG A 143 -11.48 7.21 17.34
N LEU A 144 -10.34 6.58 17.08
CA LEU A 144 -10.08 5.20 17.48
C LEU A 144 -10.09 5.03 18.99
N GLN A 145 -9.56 5.98 19.75
CA GLN A 145 -9.62 6.01 21.21
C GLN A 145 -11.06 6.09 21.71
N ASP A 146 -11.88 6.95 21.11
CA ASP A 146 -13.30 7.05 21.43
C ASP A 146 -14.07 5.76 21.11
N VAL A 147 -13.81 5.16 19.96
CA VAL A 147 -14.41 3.86 19.59
C VAL A 147 -14.03 2.76 20.59
N GLN A 148 -12.75 2.71 20.99
CA GLN A 148 -12.30 1.74 22.00
C GLN A 148 -12.99 1.95 23.34
N ARG A 149 -13.14 3.19 23.80
CA ARG A 149 -13.88 3.52 25.03
C ARG A 149 -15.34 3.08 24.93
N GLN A 150 -16.05 3.45 23.87
CA GLN A 150 -17.45 3.09 23.64
C GLN A 150 -17.62 1.57 23.53
N THR A 151 -16.70 0.87 22.90
CA THR A 151 -16.69 -0.59 22.79
C THR A 151 -16.58 -1.23 24.17
N ASN A 152 -15.63 -0.77 25.00
CA ASN A 152 -15.45 -1.28 26.36
C ASN A 152 -16.67 -0.99 27.24
N GLU A 153 -17.27 0.20 27.16
CA GLU A 153 -18.49 0.55 27.88
C GLU A 153 -19.67 -0.36 27.45
N GLY A 154 -19.83 -0.57 26.14
CA GLY A 154 -20.86 -1.46 25.59
C GLY A 154 -20.68 -2.90 26.01
N PHE A 155 -19.45 -3.41 25.96
CA PHE A 155 -19.15 -4.77 26.43
C PHE A 155 -19.41 -4.94 27.93
N ASN A 156 -18.97 -3.99 28.75
CA ASN A 156 -19.21 -4.01 30.19
C ASN A 156 -20.70 -4.01 30.53
N LYS A 157 -21.50 -3.22 29.80
CA LYS A 157 -22.96 -3.21 29.95
C LYS A 157 -23.56 -4.58 29.68
N ILE A 158 -23.22 -5.19 28.56
CA ILE A 158 -23.71 -6.53 28.16
C ILE A 158 -23.29 -7.57 29.21
N LEU A 159 -22.03 -7.57 29.64
CA LEU A 159 -21.52 -8.52 30.63
C LEU A 159 -22.22 -8.37 32.00
N LYS A 160 -22.57 -7.13 32.42
CA LYS A 160 -23.36 -6.88 33.62
C LYS A 160 -24.78 -7.41 33.48
N GLU A 161 -25.46 -7.13 32.38
CA GLU A 161 -26.84 -7.60 32.11
C GLU A 161 -26.93 -9.13 32.15
N HIS A 162 -25.87 -9.83 31.73
CA HIS A 162 -25.80 -11.28 31.75
C HIS A 162 -25.17 -11.87 33.04
N GLY A 163 -24.80 -11.03 34.02
CA GLY A 163 -24.28 -11.46 35.32
C GLY A 163 -22.82 -11.97 35.32
N TYR A 164 -22.07 -11.72 34.28
CA TYR A 164 -20.66 -12.12 34.20
C TYR A 164 -19.71 -11.19 34.98
N ILE A 165 -20.10 -9.95 35.16
CA ILE A 165 -19.38 -8.96 35.98
C ILE A 165 -20.35 -8.15 36.85
N LYS A 166 -19.83 -7.57 37.94
CA LYS A 166 -20.61 -6.76 38.90
C LYS A 166 -20.69 -5.30 38.50
#